data_bd0a1d2f8cddaad3a2b307f32b2e90c4
#
_entry.id   bd0a1d2f8cddaad3a2b307f32b2e90c4
#
_cell.length_a   1.000
_cell.length_b   1.000
_cell.length_c   1.000
_cell.angle_alpha   90.00
_cell.angle_beta   90.00
_cell.angle_gamma   90.00
#
_symmetry.space_group_name_H-M   'P 1'
#
loop_
_entity.id
_entity.type
_entity.pdbx_description
1 polymer ?
#
loop_
_entity_poly.entity_id
_entity_poly.type
_entity_poly.pdbx_seq_one_letter_code
_entity_poly.pdbx_strand_id
1 'polypeptide(L)'
;MEQNKDRNKKVPPLKNRSNFIVWFFIILGMLYLVNMFSATTTEKPVQEISYARFFQMLKDNNVTQKVATCVKVDNILTGTLSDGAKFIVNIPDHDQEMLRSLRENVKEFDIKPPKTLWMNIFYSLGPMVLFILFLWLFVYRGNSAQGGGRFMAFGKSRVTLGSESKVKITFENVAGVDEAKQELQEVIEFLKDPRKFQRLGGKIPKGVLLMGPPGTGKTLLAKAVAGEASVPFLSMSGSDFVEMFVGVGASRVRDLFEQAKKSAKVSGRGAIIFIDEIDAVGRQRFAGIGGGHDEREQTLNALLVEMDGFNTQEGVILIAATNRPDVLDPALLRPGRFDRQIVIDKPDIVGREGI
;
A
#
# COMPACT_ATOMS: atom_id res chain seq x y z
N MET A 1 -58.85 8.84 -10.08
CA MET A 1 -58.82 7.90 -8.95
C MET A 1 -58.04 6.68 -9.41
N GLU A 2 -56.78 6.59 -8.99
CA GLU A 2 -56.19 5.33 -8.54
C GLU A 2 -54.77 5.54 -8.10
N GLN A 3 -54.48 4.99 -6.96
CA GLN A 3 -53.39 5.37 -6.05
C GLN A 3 -52.04 4.81 -6.51
N ASN A 4 -51.04 5.68 -6.48
CA ASN A 4 -49.63 5.38 -6.59
C ASN A 4 -49.14 4.82 -5.24
N LYS A 5 -48.71 3.55 -5.22
CA LYS A 5 -48.29 2.82 -4.02
C LYS A 5 -46.78 2.75 -3.99
N ASP A 6 -46.18 3.71 -3.31
CA ASP A 6 -44.75 3.75 -3.00
C ASP A 6 -44.30 2.48 -2.28
N ARG A 7 -43.41 1.70 -2.92
CA ARG A 7 -42.69 0.60 -2.29
C ARG A 7 -41.38 1.11 -1.67
N ASN A 8 -41.51 1.53 -0.44
CA ASN A 8 -40.40 1.83 0.46
C ASN A 8 -39.69 0.51 0.81
N LYS A 9 -38.61 0.14 0.10
CA LYS A 9 -37.74 -0.96 0.46
C LYS A 9 -36.82 -0.51 1.59
N LYS A 10 -37.18 -0.88 2.82
CA LYS A 10 -36.30 -0.78 4.00
C LYS A 10 -35.05 -1.61 3.77
N VAL A 11 -33.91 -0.95 3.70
CA VAL A 11 -32.58 -1.57 3.74
C VAL A 11 -32.39 -2.15 5.14
N PRO A 12 -32.06 -3.44 5.30
CA PRO A 12 -31.81 -4.04 6.60
C PRO A 12 -30.56 -3.42 7.24
N PRO A 13 -30.58 -3.18 8.57
CA PRO A 13 -29.41 -2.61 9.25
C PRO A 13 -28.23 -3.58 9.21
N LEU A 14 -27.09 -3.09 8.79
CA LEU A 14 -25.80 -3.80 8.81
C LEU A 14 -25.50 -4.26 10.25
N LYS A 15 -25.54 -5.56 10.46
CA LYS A 15 -25.27 -6.23 11.73
C LYS A 15 -23.82 -5.97 12.14
N ASN A 16 -23.64 -5.13 13.14
CA ASN A 16 -22.36 -4.66 13.66
C ASN A 16 -21.61 -5.80 14.40
N ARG A 17 -21.00 -6.71 13.64
CA ARG A 17 -20.23 -7.86 14.16
C ARG A 17 -18.80 -7.49 14.58
N SER A 18 -18.38 -6.25 14.32
CA SER A 18 -16.98 -5.85 14.53
C SER A 18 -16.64 -5.49 15.98
N ASN A 19 -17.64 -5.10 16.77
CA ASN A 19 -17.39 -4.62 18.14
C ASN A 19 -17.16 -5.75 19.16
N PHE A 20 -17.68 -6.95 18.90
CA PHE A 20 -17.55 -8.07 19.85
C PHE A 20 -16.07 -8.49 20.08
N ILE A 21 -15.28 -8.50 19.02
CA ILE A 21 -13.86 -8.91 19.12
C ILE A 21 -13.05 -7.83 19.87
N VAL A 22 -13.33 -6.56 19.62
CA VAL A 22 -12.67 -5.45 20.34
C VAL A 22 -13.00 -5.50 21.83
N TRP A 23 -14.29 -5.69 22.17
CA TRP A 23 -14.73 -5.85 23.55
C TRP A 23 -14.14 -7.10 24.21
N PHE A 24 -14.00 -8.21 23.49
CA PHE A 24 -13.35 -9.42 24.01
C PHE A 24 -11.90 -9.16 24.42
N PHE A 25 -11.11 -8.45 23.59
CA PHE A 25 -9.73 -8.12 23.94
C PHE A 25 -9.63 -7.08 25.06
N ILE A 26 -10.56 -6.12 25.13
CA ILE A 26 -10.62 -5.15 26.23
C ILE A 26 -10.93 -5.89 27.55
N ILE A 27 -11.87 -6.82 27.55
CA ILE A 27 -12.25 -7.63 28.73
C ILE A 27 -11.07 -8.54 29.12
N LEU A 28 -10.39 -9.18 28.15
CA LEU A 28 -9.23 -10.03 28.42
C LEU A 28 -8.06 -9.21 28.99
N GLY A 29 -7.80 -8.02 28.46
CA GLY A 29 -6.80 -7.09 28.99
C GLY A 29 -7.16 -6.58 30.38
N MET A 30 -8.43 -6.31 30.65
CA MET A 30 -8.90 -5.89 31.97
C MET A 30 -8.82 -7.05 32.99
N LEU A 31 -9.15 -8.27 32.61
CA LEU A 31 -8.95 -9.48 33.43
C LEU A 31 -7.49 -9.74 33.74
N TYR A 32 -6.61 -9.52 32.78
CA TYR A 32 -5.16 -9.61 32.97
C TYR A 32 -4.64 -8.55 33.97
N LEU A 33 -5.10 -7.29 33.83
CA LEU A 33 -4.77 -6.23 34.76
C LEU A 33 -5.30 -6.51 36.16
N VAL A 34 -6.54 -6.96 36.30
CA VAL A 34 -7.12 -7.34 37.59
C VAL A 34 -6.33 -8.48 38.25
N ASN A 35 -5.93 -9.48 37.49
CA ASN A 35 -5.11 -10.60 37.98
C ASN A 35 -3.71 -10.15 38.41
N MET A 36 -3.09 -9.22 37.67
CA MET A 36 -1.81 -8.61 38.02
C MET A 36 -1.89 -7.78 39.31
N PHE A 37 -2.97 -7.02 39.50
CA PHE A 37 -3.22 -6.25 40.73
C PHE A 37 -3.66 -7.11 41.90
N SER A 38 -4.41 -8.21 41.65
CA SER A 38 -4.86 -9.11 42.72
C SER A 38 -3.74 -9.98 43.28
N ALA A 39 -2.66 -10.23 42.54
CA ALA A 39 -1.49 -10.94 43.00
C ALA A 39 -0.70 -10.18 44.09
N THR A 40 -0.99 -8.88 44.31
CA THR A 40 -0.27 -8.01 45.25
C THR A 40 -0.97 -7.85 46.63
N THR A 41 -2.13 -8.49 46.88
CA THR A 41 -2.97 -7.98 47.98
C THR A 41 -3.36 -9.00 49.07
N THR A 42 -2.75 -10.18 49.20
CA THR A 42 -3.15 -11.06 50.32
C THR A 42 -2.02 -11.97 50.82
N GLU A 43 -0.89 -11.43 51.23
CA GLU A 43 0.02 -12.21 52.08
C GLU A 43 0.18 -11.50 53.44
N LYS A 44 0.00 -12.28 54.53
CA LYS A 44 0.34 -11.86 55.89
C LYS A 44 1.80 -11.38 55.90
N PRO A 45 2.18 -10.38 56.71
CA PRO A 45 3.55 -9.85 56.75
C PRO A 45 4.53 -10.99 56.97
N VAL A 46 5.31 -11.29 55.93
CA VAL A 46 6.36 -12.31 55.99
C VAL A 46 7.56 -11.65 56.61
N GLN A 47 8.07 -12.27 57.70
CA GLN A 47 9.19 -11.72 58.44
C GLN A 47 10.50 -12.10 57.73
N GLU A 48 11.22 -11.12 57.24
CA GLU A 48 12.54 -11.35 56.67
C GLU A 48 13.56 -11.51 57.79
N ILE A 49 14.20 -12.66 57.85
CA ILE A 49 15.20 -13.01 58.84
C ILE A 49 16.56 -13.04 58.17
N SER A 50 17.55 -12.35 58.76
CA SER A 50 18.92 -12.38 58.25
C SER A 50 19.51 -13.78 58.35
N TYR A 51 20.36 -14.16 57.36
CA TYR A 51 21.01 -15.46 57.28
C TYR A 51 21.70 -15.86 58.62
N ALA A 52 22.50 -14.97 59.21
CA ALA A 52 23.22 -15.24 60.45
C ALA A 52 22.30 -15.55 61.64
N ARG A 53 21.20 -14.76 61.74
CA ARG A 53 20.22 -14.96 62.83
C ARG A 53 19.43 -16.26 62.64
N PHE A 54 19.09 -16.59 61.41
CA PHE A 54 18.42 -17.89 61.11
C PHE A 54 19.33 -19.08 61.38
N PHE A 55 20.63 -18.98 61.05
CA PHE A 55 21.59 -20.06 61.30
C PHE A 55 21.76 -20.36 62.79
N GLN A 56 21.77 -19.29 63.66
CA GLN A 56 21.77 -19.47 65.12
C GLN A 56 20.47 -20.12 65.59
N MET A 57 19.32 -19.66 65.10
CA MET A 57 18.02 -20.24 65.45
C MET A 57 17.94 -21.71 65.06
N LEU A 58 18.59 -22.13 63.96
CA LEU A 58 18.62 -23.50 63.46
C LEU A 58 19.49 -24.38 64.33
N LYS A 59 20.65 -23.89 64.82
CA LYS A 59 21.50 -24.62 65.74
C LYS A 59 20.79 -24.95 67.07
N ASP A 60 20.01 -23.98 67.54
CA ASP A 60 19.26 -24.13 68.80
C ASP A 60 17.89 -24.82 68.59
N ASN A 61 17.51 -25.19 67.36
CA ASN A 61 16.20 -25.68 67.07
C ASN A 61 15.89 -27.08 67.65
N ASN A 62 16.92 -27.90 67.89
CA ASN A 62 16.77 -29.17 68.57
C ASN A 62 16.23 -29.04 70.02
N VAL A 63 16.50 -27.89 70.68
CA VAL A 63 16.03 -27.60 72.01
C VAL A 63 14.79 -26.70 72.00
N THR A 64 14.74 -25.71 71.11
CA THR A 64 13.74 -24.66 71.15
C THR A 64 12.52 -24.93 70.26
N GLN A 65 12.63 -25.83 69.28
CA GLN A 65 11.61 -26.19 68.24
C GLN A 65 10.91 -24.94 67.63
N LYS A 66 11.65 -23.86 67.42
CA LYS A 66 11.12 -22.59 66.91
C LYS A 66 10.81 -22.65 65.41
N VAL A 67 11.51 -23.46 64.65
CA VAL A 67 11.32 -23.63 63.19
C VAL A 67 10.55 -24.89 62.94
N ALA A 68 9.32 -24.81 62.43
CA ALA A 68 8.45 -25.93 62.18
C ALA A 68 8.64 -26.55 60.78
N THR A 69 8.59 -25.72 59.74
CA THR A 69 8.72 -26.20 58.36
C THR A 69 9.66 -25.30 57.56
N CYS A 70 10.41 -25.89 56.62
CA CYS A 70 11.29 -25.17 55.73
C CYS A 70 11.16 -25.70 54.29
N VAL A 71 11.00 -24.83 53.33
CA VAL A 71 11.00 -25.17 51.91
C VAL A 71 12.03 -24.30 51.19
N LYS A 72 13.00 -24.95 50.56
CA LYS A 72 14.01 -24.28 49.73
C LYS A 72 13.54 -24.21 48.27
N VAL A 73 13.48 -23.01 47.69
CA VAL A 73 13.23 -22.76 46.27
C VAL A 73 14.34 -21.85 45.80
N ASP A 74 15.26 -22.36 44.99
CA ASP A 74 16.43 -21.65 44.53
C ASP A 74 17.29 -21.09 45.70
N ASN A 75 17.54 -19.80 45.77
CA ASN A 75 18.30 -19.11 46.83
C ASN A 75 17.43 -18.62 47.97
N ILE A 76 16.16 -18.95 47.99
CA ILE A 76 15.20 -18.47 48.97
C ILE A 76 14.73 -19.67 49.82
N LEU A 77 14.89 -19.56 51.11
CA LEU A 77 14.28 -20.45 52.09
C LEU A 77 13.02 -19.78 52.65
N THR A 78 11.91 -20.46 52.52
CA THR A 78 10.65 -20.02 53.13
C THR A 78 10.21 -21.06 54.15
N GLY A 79 9.63 -20.65 55.24
CA GLY A 79 9.16 -21.58 56.25
C GLY A 79 8.15 -20.98 57.20
N THR A 80 7.73 -21.75 58.18
CA THR A 80 6.86 -21.34 59.27
C THR A 80 7.55 -21.55 60.60
N LEU A 81 7.44 -20.58 61.47
CA LEU A 81 7.83 -20.72 62.86
C LEU A 81 6.74 -21.42 63.66
N SER A 82 7.05 -21.90 64.85
CA SER A 82 6.11 -22.58 65.75
C SER A 82 4.92 -21.72 66.20
N ASP A 83 5.05 -20.39 66.10
CA ASP A 83 3.98 -19.41 66.37
C ASP A 83 3.08 -19.16 65.14
N GLY A 84 3.32 -19.88 64.05
CA GLY A 84 2.58 -19.73 62.80
C GLY A 84 3.00 -18.58 61.91
N ALA A 85 4.03 -17.80 62.29
CA ALA A 85 4.56 -16.73 61.46
C ALA A 85 5.37 -17.29 60.29
N LYS A 86 5.13 -16.73 59.08
CA LYS A 86 5.92 -17.08 57.87
C LYS A 86 7.19 -16.26 57.85
N PHE A 87 8.30 -16.89 57.46
CA PHE A 87 9.57 -16.22 57.29
C PHE A 87 10.22 -16.49 55.95
N ILE A 88 11.07 -15.55 55.53
CA ILE A 88 11.92 -15.68 54.34
C ILE A 88 13.37 -15.42 54.74
N VAL A 89 14.27 -16.27 54.21
CA VAL A 89 15.72 -16.12 54.36
C VAL A 89 16.39 -16.29 53.03
N ASN A 90 17.29 -15.41 52.63
CA ASN A 90 18.14 -15.59 51.48
C ASN A 90 19.38 -16.40 51.84
N ILE A 91 19.59 -17.53 51.12
CA ILE A 91 20.71 -18.46 51.33
C ILE A 91 21.61 -18.43 50.11
N PRO A 92 22.96 -18.38 50.29
CA PRO A 92 23.90 -18.52 49.17
C PRO A 92 23.72 -19.83 48.42
N ASP A 93 24.05 -19.78 47.11
CA ASP A 93 24.05 -20.97 46.24
C ASP A 93 25.05 -21.97 46.71
N HIS A 94 24.95 -23.07 47.14
CA HIS A 94 25.94 -24.09 47.53
C HIS A 94 26.38 -24.09 48.98
N ASP A 95 25.58 -23.56 49.90
CA ASP A 95 25.85 -23.64 51.33
C ASP A 95 25.52 -25.04 51.84
N GLN A 96 26.53 -25.92 51.83
CA GLN A 96 26.39 -27.30 52.25
C GLN A 96 26.21 -27.41 53.79
N GLU A 97 26.77 -26.49 54.56
CA GLU A 97 26.69 -26.50 56.05
C GLU A 97 25.26 -26.15 56.48
N MET A 98 24.65 -25.15 55.88
CA MET A 98 23.25 -24.80 56.10
C MET A 98 22.31 -25.94 55.72
N LEU A 99 22.50 -26.58 54.57
CA LEU A 99 21.65 -27.69 54.11
C LEU A 99 21.75 -28.91 55.03
N ARG A 100 22.96 -29.18 55.56
CA ARG A 100 23.17 -30.25 56.55
C ARG A 100 22.45 -29.94 57.86
N SER A 101 22.60 -28.72 58.38
CA SER A 101 21.93 -28.25 59.57
C SER A 101 20.40 -28.24 59.44
N LEU A 102 19.85 -27.92 58.28
CA LEU A 102 18.41 -27.99 57.98
C LEU A 102 17.89 -29.45 58.05
N ARG A 103 18.63 -30.38 57.49
CA ARG A 103 18.24 -31.84 57.51
C ARG A 103 18.30 -32.44 58.91
N GLU A 104 19.24 -31.99 59.71
CA GLU A 104 19.42 -32.53 61.07
C GLU A 104 18.46 -31.90 62.10
N ASN A 105 18.09 -30.63 61.93
CA ASN A 105 17.39 -29.84 62.98
C ASN A 105 15.94 -29.46 62.61
N VAL A 106 15.45 -29.72 61.38
CA VAL A 106 14.08 -29.40 60.96
C VAL A 106 13.33 -30.65 60.58
N LYS A 107 12.14 -30.88 61.17
CA LYS A 107 11.34 -32.09 60.96
C LYS A 107 10.75 -32.17 59.53
N GLU A 108 10.35 -31.04 58.96
CA GLU A 108 9.77 -30.96 57.59
C GLU A 108 10.62 -30.05 56.76
N PHE A 109 11.60 -30.61 56.02
CA PHE A 109 12.42 -29.88 55.06
C PHE A 109 12.18 -30.43 53.66
N ASP A 110 11.82 -29.57 52.72
CA ASP A 110 11.57 -29.94 51.32
C ASP A 110 12.33 -29.00 50.38
N ILE A 111 12.73 -29.50 49.19
CA ILE A 111 13.37 -28.71 48.13
C ILE A 111 12.47 -28.76 46.91
N LYS A 112 11.94 -27.61 46.49
CA LYS A 112 11.06 -27.50 45.33
C LYS A 112 11.74 -26.75 44.20
N PRO A 113 11.59 -27.23 42.95
CA PRO A 113 12.07 -26.47 41.82
C PRO A 113 11.31 -25.16 41.68
N PRO A 114 11.95 -24.09 41.16
CA PRO A 114 11.28 -22.83 40.93
C PRO A 114 10.13 -22.97 39.93
N LYS A 115 8.93 -22.49 40.29
CA LYS A 115 7.73 -22.53 39.45
C LYS A 115 7.79 -21.58 38.25
N THR A 116 8.94 -20.97 38.00
CA THR A 116 9.11 -19.85 37.11
C THR A 116 9.30 -20.21 35.62
N LEU A 117 9.58 -21.50 35.30
CA LEU A 117 9.84 -21.88 33.88
C LEU A 117 8.68 -21.52 32.94
N TRP A 118 7.46 -21.86 33.30
CA TRP A 118 6.28 -21.57 32.48
C TRP A 118 5.95 -20.07 32.47
N MET A 119 6.17 -19.36 33.55
CA MET A 119 5.98 -17.92 33.63
C MET A 119 7.03 -17.18 32.80
N ASN A 120 8.30 -17.59 32.85
CA ASN A 120 9.37 -17.01 32.05
C ASN A 120 9.15 -17.25 30.55
N ILE A 121 8.69 -18.43 30.15
CA ILE A 121 8.31 -18.76 28.77
C ILE A 121 7.13 -17.85 28.34
N PHE A 122 6.14 -17.68 29.18
CA PHE A 122 4.98 -16.83 28.87
C PHE A 122 5.34 -15.34 28.74
N TYR A 123 6.21 -14.82 29.61
CA TYR A 123 6.69 -13.44 29.52
C TYR A 123 7.62 -13.21 28.33
N SER A 124 8.43 -14.20 27.96
CA SER A 124 9.36 -14.10 26.84
C SER A 124 8.67 -14.27 25.48
N LEU A 125 7.81 -15.28 25.34
CA LEU A 125 7.14 -15.59 24.07
C LEU A 125 5.77 -14.93 23.91
N GLY A 126 5.11 -14.57 25.00
CA GLY A 126 3.78 -13.97 25.01
C GLY A 126 3.66 -12.71 24.14
N PRO A 127 4.53 -11.70 24.32
CA PRO A 127 4.52 -10.50 23.49
C PRO A 127 4.76 -10.79 22.01
N MET A 128 5.63 -11.75 21.69
CA MET A 128 5.93 -12.15 20.31
C MET A 128 4.71 -12.81 19.65
N VAL A 129 4.03 -13.71 20.35
CA VAL A 129 2.81 -14.36 19.85
C VAL A 129 1.68 -13.34 19.66
N LEU A 130 1.51 -12.41 20.61
CA LEU A 130 0.54 -11.31 20.47
C LEU A 130 0.85 -10.40 19.29
N PHE A 131 2.12 -10.09 19.05
CA PHE A 131 2.55 -9.29 17.91
C PHE A 131 2.29 -10.00 16.58
N ILE A 132 2.60 -11.29 16.48
CA ILE A 132 2.31 -12.10 15.29
C ILE A 132 0.79 -12.20 15.06
N LEU A 133 0.01 -12.39 16.11
CA LEU A 133 -1.45 -12.45 16.04
C LEU A 133 -2.05 -11.09 15.64
N PHE A 134 -1.48 -9.98 16.14
CA PHE A 134 -1.83 -8.63 15.72
C PHE A 134 -1.52 -8.40 14.24
N LEU A 135 -0.31 -8.76 13.77
CA LEU A 135 0.06 -8.69 12.36
C LEU A 135 -0.85 -9.54 11.49
N TRP A 136 -1.15 -10.77 11.91
CA TRP A 136 -2.05 -11.66 11.20
C TRP A 136 -3.46 -11.08 11.10
N LEU A 137 -4.01 -10.57 12.20
CA LEU A 137 -5.30 -9.87 12.24
C LEU A 137 -5.31 -8.61 11.35
N PHE A 138 -4.21 -7.84 11.38
CA PHE A 138 -4.06 -6.64 10.57
C PHE A 138 -4.03 -6.95 9.08
N VAL A 139 -3.27 -7.98 8.67
CA VAL A 139 -3.17 -8.44 7.28
C VAL A 139 -4.47 -9.09 6.82
N TYR A 140 -5.05 -9.98 7.63
CA TYR A 140 -6.28 -10.68 7.28
C TYR A 140 -7.49 -9.74 7.21
N ARG A 141 -7.58 -8.77 8.10
CA ARG A 141 -8.65 -7.78 8.11
C ARG A 141 -8.46 -6.66 7.08
N GLY A 142 -7.20 -6.36 6.75
CA GLY A 142 -6.86 -5.42 5.66
C GLY A 142 -7.31 -5.90 4.28
N ASN A 143 -7.45 -7.20 4.09
CA ASN A 143 -7.87 -7.80 2.81
C ASN A 143 -9.40 -7.88 2.63
N SER A 144 -10.19 -7.68 3.67
CA SER A 144 -11.65 -7.88 3.63
C SER A 144 -12.48 -6.59 3.71
N ALA A 145 -11.87 -5.45 3.95
CA ALA A 145 -12.56 -4.17 4.02
C ALA A 145 -11.85 -3.17 3.11
N GLN A 146 -12.55 -2.66 2.17
CA GLN A 146 -12.33 -1.58 1.21
C GLN A 146 -11.42 -0.39 1.65
N GLY A 147 -10.61 -0.54 2.70
CA GLY A 147 -9.73 0.48 3.29
C GLY A 147 -8.22 0.18 3.30
N GLY A 148 -7.78 -1.08 3.13
CA GLY A 148 -6.36 -1.47 3.22
C GLY A 148 -5.50 -1.17 1.99
N GLY A 149 -6.12 -0.82 0.87
CA GLY A 149 -5.42 -0.50 -0.39
C GLY A 149 -4.72 0.86 -0.42
N ARG A 150 -4.87 1.70 0.60
CA ARG A 150 -4.33 3.07 0.57
C ARG A 150 -2.80 3.13 0.78
N PHE A 151 -2.21 2.19 1.49
CA PHE A 151 -0.75 2.17 1.71
C PHE A 151 0.04 1.54 0.55
N MET A 152 -0.58 0.65 -0.25
CA MET A 152 0.02 0.11 -1.47
C MET A 152 -0.36 0.91 -2.74
N ALA A 153 -1.16 1.96 -2.60
CA ALA A 153 -1.67 2.76 -3.72
C ALA A 153 -0.78 3.96 -4.07
N PHE A 154 0.40 4.09 -3.50
CA PHE A 154 1.33 5.17 -3.84
C PHE A 154 1.85 5.11 -5.30
N GLY A 155 1.65 4.00 -6.01
CA GLY A 155 2.00 3.85 -7.42
C GLY A 155 0.84 3.81 -8.40
N LYS A 156 -0.42 3.77 -7.93
CA LYS A 156 -1.54 3.76 -8.88
C LYS A 156 -1.75 5.15 -9.47
N SER A 157 -1.43 5.25 -10.74
CA SER A 157 -1.71 6.39 -11.58
C SER A 157 -3.16 6.87 -11.38
N ARG A 158 -3.32 8.16 -11.08
CA ARG A 158 -4.60 8.87 -11.30
C ARG A 158 -4.75 9.11 -12.81
N VAL A 159 -4.80 8.02 -13.57
CA VAL A 159 -5.31 8.16 -14.95
C VAL A 159 -6.70 8.71 -14.78
N THR A 160 -6.89 9.94 -15.19
CA THR A 160 -8.23 10.44 -15.44
C THR A 160 -8.70 9.63 -16.64
N LEU A 161 -9.26 8.44 -16.35
CA LEU A 161 -10.24 7.90 -17.25
C LEU A 161 -11.13 9.10 -17.48
N GLY A 162 -11.02 9.73 -18.65
CA GLY A 162 -12.08 10.59 -19.13
C GLY A 162 -13.30 9.72 -19.00
N SER A 163 -13.86 9.77 -17.78
CA SER A 163 -14.91 8.89 -17.31
C SER A 163 -15.87 8.80 -18.47
N GLU A 164 -16.43 7.65 -18.71
CA GLU A 164 -17.57 7.31 -19.54
C GLU A 164 -18.62 8.42 -19.77
N SER A 165 -18.35 9.66 -19.40
CA SER A 165 -18.97 10.83 -20.01
C SER A 165 -18.53 10.76 -21.46
N LYS A 166 -19.41 10.19 -22.29
CA LYS A 166 -19.46 10.36 -23.75
C LYS A 166 -19.33 11.85 -24.03
N VAL A 167 -18.12 12.40 -23.93
CA VAL A 167 -17.81 13.74 -24.37
C VAL A 167 -17.94 13.62 -25.88
N LYS A 168 -19.11 13.97 -26.38
CA LYS A 168 -19.42 14.01 -27.81
C LYS A 168 -18.75 15.23 -28.46
N ILE A 169 -17.46 15.41 -28.22
CA ILE A 169 -16.67 16.37 -28.95
C ILE A 169 -16.29 15.69 -30.26
N THR A 170 -16.76 16.24 -31.38
CA THR A 170 -16.47 15.79 -32.75
C THR A 170 -15.71 16.86 -33.49
N PHE A 171 -15.35 16.63 -34.73
CA PHE A 171 -14.73 17.64 -35.60
C PHE A 171 -15.61 18.85 -35.87
N GLU A 172 -16.92 18.72 -35.67
CA GLU A 172 -17.86 19.86 -35.76
C GLU A 172 -17.62 20.90 -34.64
N ASN A 173 -17.08 20.45 -33.51
CA ASN A 173 -16.75 21.33 -32.38
C ASN A 173 -15.35 21.96 -32.48
N VAL A 174 -14.62 21.69 -33.56
CA VAL A 174 -13.28 22.24 -33.81
C VAL A 174 -13.36 23.10 -35.06
N ALA A 175 -13.18 24.42 -34.90
CA ALA A 175 -13.14 25.33 -36.00
C ALA A 175 -11.72 25.47 -36.56
N GLY A 176 -11.60 25.65 -37.87
CA GLY A 176 -10.32 25.76 -38.56
C GLY A 176 -9.51 24.45 -38.52
N VAL A 177 -8.20 24.52 -38.77
CA VAL A 177 -7.21 23.41 -38.77
C VAL A 177 -7.62 22.24 -39.71
N ASP A 178 -8.17 22.56 -40.86
CA ASP A 178 -8.73 21.57 -41.78
C ASP A 178 -7.67 20.59 -42.31
N GLU A 179 -6.45 21.03 -42.53
CA GLU A 179 -5.33 20.19 -42.93
C GLU A 179 -5.03 19.13 -41.83
N ALA A 180 -4.97 19.56 -40.56
CA ALA A 180 -4.76 18.61 -39.44
C ALA A 180 -5.95 17.66 -39.30
N LYS A 181 -7.18 18.09 -39.55
CA LYS A 181 -8.35 17.21 -39.56
C LYS A 181 -8.26 16.14 -40.66
N GLN A 182 -7.82 16.53 -41.86
CA GLN A 182 -7.63 15.58 -42.96
C GLN A 182 -6.56 14.54 -42.68
N GLU A 183 -5.42 14.94 -42.13
CA GLU A 183 -4.38 13.99 -41.72
C GLU A 183 -4.82 13.02 -40.61
N LEU A 184 -5.65 13.51 -39.69
CA LEU A 184 -6.21 12.68 -38.59
C LEU A 184 -7.37 11.78 -39.06
N GLN A 185 -7.98 12.06 -40.22
CA GLN A 185 -9.07 11.24 -40.76
C GLN A 185 -8.62 9.79 -41.01
N GLU A 186 -7.39 9.58 -41.47
CA GLU A 186 -6.83 8.24 -41.64
C GLU A 186 -6.71 7.48 -40.34
N VAL A 187 -6.32 8.18 -39.27
CA VAL A 187 -6.25 7.62 -37.91
C VAL A 187 -7.62 7.21 -37.40
N ILE A 188 -8.64 8.05 -37.66
CA ILE A 188 -10.04 7.78 -37.30
C ILE A 188 -10.57 6.54 -38.04
N GLU A 189 -10.33 6.48 -39.35
CA GLU A 189 -10.76 5.32 -40.14
C GLU A 189 -10.12 4.03 -39.66
N PHE A 190 -8.85 4.08 -39.31
CA PHE A 190 -8.19 2.90 -38.71
C PHE A 190 -8.82 2.49 -37.37
N LEU A 191 -9.10 3.45 -36.48
CA LEU A 191 -9.73 3.15 -35.20
C LEU A 191 -11.15 2.59 -35.34
N LYS A 192 -11.88 3.02 -36.40
CA LYS A 192 -13.22 2.53 -36.72
C LYS A 192 -13.18 1.07 -37.26
N ASP A 193 -12.23 0.76 -38.14
CA ASP A 193 -12.07 -0.58 -38.74
C ASP A 193 -10.59 -0.99 -38.94
N PRO A 194 -9.92 -1.48 -37.89
CA PRO A 194 -8.53 -1.91 -37.97
C PRO A 194 -8.28 -3.04 -38.95
N ARG A 195 -9.29 -3.91 -39.18
CA ARG A 195 -9.15 -5.10 -40.02
C ARG A 195 -9.03 -4.76 -41.49
N LYS A 196 -9.66 -3.69 -41.94
CA LYS A 196 -9.56 -3.19 -43.32
C LYS A 196 -8.12 -2.85 -43.69
N PHE A 197 -7.43 -2.15 -42.84
CA PHE A 197 -6.04 -1.74 -43.04
C PHE A 197 -5.07 -2.91 -43.00
N GLN A 198 -5.30 -3.87 -42.07
CA GLN A 198 -4.49 -5.09 -41.99
C GLN A 198 -4.53 -5.93 -43.30
N ARG A 199 -5.70 -6.06 -43.94
CA ARG A 199 -5.86 -6.78 -45.20
C ARG A 199 -5.13 -6.13 -46.35
N LEU A 200 -5.00 -4.80 -46.32
CA LEU A 200 -4.34 -4.04 -47.37
C LEU A 200 -2.82 -3.96 -47.18
N GLY A 201 -2.28 -4.50 -46.09
CA GLY A 201 -0.86 -4.45 -45.77
C GLY A 201 -0.36 -3.04 -45.40
N GLY A 202 -1.26 -2.11 -45.11
CA GLY A 202 -0.94 -0.74 -44.72
C GLY A 202 -0.21 -0.70 -43.37
N LYS A 203 0.85 0.09 -43.30
CA LYS A 203 1.52 0.40 -42.02
C LYS A 203 0.68 1.42 -41.27
N ILE A 204 0.19 1.02 -40.12
CA ILE A 204 -0.62 1.86 -39.25
C ILE A 204 0.31 2.70 -38.38
N PRO A 205 0.10 4.02 -38.26
CA PRO A 205 0.89 4.85 -37.37
C PRO A 205 0.65 4.42 -35.91
N LYS A 206 1.73 4.18 -35.16
CA LYS A 206 1.66 3.87 -33.75
C LYS A 206 1.39 5.11 -32.91
N GLY A 207 1.92 6.24 -33.35
CA GLY A 207 1.82 7.49 -32.62
C GLY A 207 1.68 8.70 -33.55
N VAL A 208 0.97 9.69 -33.05
CA VAL A 208 0.78 11.01 -33.69
C VAL A 208 1.28 12.08 -32.73
N LEU A 209 2.13 12.97 -33.19
CA LEU A 209 2.61 14.12 -32.44
C LEU A 209 1.93 15.39 -32.94
N LEU A 210 1.18 16.06 -32.09
CA LEU A 210 0.57 17.35 -32.34
C LEU A 210 1.51 18.46 -31.86
N MET A 211 1.99 19.29 -32.79
CA MET A 211 2.94 20.36 -32.52
C MET A 211 2.33 21.72 -32.80
N GLY A 212 2.63 22.74 -32.00
CA GLY A 212 2.18 24.10 -32.28
C GLY A 212 2.16 24.98 -31.03
N PRO A 213 1.91 26.28 -31.19
CA PRO A 213 1.88 27.23 -30.10
C PRO A 213 0.84 26.87 -29.02
N PRO A 214 1.01 27.36 -27.79
CA PRO A 214 -0.02 27.16 -26.76
C PRO A 214 -1.35 27.82 -27.16
N GLY A 215 -2.46 27.19 -26.78
CA GLY A 215 -3.81 27.71 -27.04
C GLY A 215 -4.36 27.43 -28.45
N THR A 216 -3.69 26.63 -29.28
CA THR A 216 -4.17 26.29 -30.65
C THR A 216 -5.17 25.12 -30.68
N GLY A 217 -5.59 24.58 -29.53
CA GLY A 217 -6.64 23.57 -29.49
C GLY A 217 -6.16 22.12 -29.63
N LYS A 218 -4.86 21.81 -29.46
CA LYS A 218 -4.29 20.47 -29.58
C LYS A 218 -5.03 19.42 -28.75
N THR A 219 -5.30 19.72 -27.49
CA THR A 219 -6.05 18.83 -26.57
C THR A 219 -7.51 18.67 -27.01
N LEU A 220 -8.14 19.72 -27.55
CA LEU A 220 -9.51 19.65 -28.06
C LEU A 220 -9.57 18.76 -29.31
N LEU A 221 -8.60 18.94 -30.22
CA LEU A 221 -8.50 18.15 -31.46
C LEU A 221 -8.30 16.66 -31.13
N ALA A 222 -7.44 16.31 -30.18
CA ALA A 222 -7.24 14.92 -29.74
C ALA A 222 -8.53 14.32 -29.16
N LYS A 223 -9.31 15.08 -28.40
CA LYS A 223 -10.63 14.64 -27.91
C LYS A 223 -11.62 14.47 -29.05
N ALA A 224 -11.59 15.36 -30.05
CA ALA A 224 -12.47 15.28 -31.22
C ALA A 224 -12.18 14.01 -32.05
N VAL A 225 -10.91 13.63 -32.21
CA VAL A 225 -10.52 12.36 -32.85
C VAL A 225 -11.13 11.15 -32.12
N ALA A 226 -11.06 11.12 -30.79
CA ALA A 226 -11.62 10.05 -29.99
C ALA A 226 -13.16 9.99 -30.11
N GLY A 227 -13.81 11.15 -30.07
CA GLY A 227 -15.26 11.24 -30.23
C GLY A 227 -15.73 10.83 -31.61
N GLU A 228 -15.04 11.25 -32.67
CA GLU A 228 -15.32 10.89 -34.05
C GLU A 228 -15.13 9.40 -34.31
N ALA A 229 -14.07 8.80 -33.73
CA ALA A 229 -13.84 7.35 -33.78
C ALA A 229 -14.74 6.56 -32.83
N SER A 230 -15.40 7.22 -31.87
CA SER A 230 -16.19 6.60 -30.80
C SER A 230 -15.40 5.57 -30.00
N VAL A 231 -14.14 5.89 -29.63
CA VAL A 231 -13.22 5.03 -28.87
C VAL A 231 -12.91 5.63 -27.48
N PRO A 232 -12.51 4.80 -26.50
CA PRO A 232 -12.05 5.25 -25.21
C PRO A 232 -10.87 6.23 -25.33
N PHE A 233 -10.89 7.29 -24.52
CA PHE A 233 -9.86 8.32 -24.44
C PHE A 233 -9.26 8.37 -23.05
N LEU A 234 -7.98 8.03 -22.95
CA LEU A 234 -7.21 8.07 -21.72
C LEU A 234 -6.23 9.23 -21.80
N SER A 235 -6.35 10.21 -20.92
CA SER A 235 -5.47 11.39 -20.95
C SER A 235 -4.63 11.53 -19.70
N MET A 236 -3.39 11.97 -19.89
CA MET A 236 -2.44 12.28 -18.83
C MET A 236 -1.56 13.45 -19.26
N SER A 237 -1.14 14.28 -18.31
CA SER A 237 -0.13 15.30 -18.57
C SER A 237 1.27 14.71 -18.48
N GLY A 238 2.20 15.13 -19.33
CA GLY A 238 3.61 14.79 -19.21
C GLY A 238 4.20 15.13 -17.84
N SER A 239 3.71 16.20 -17.22
CA SER A 239 4.10 16.60 -15.86
C SER A 239 3.69 15.57 -14.79
N ASP A 240 2.61 14.82 -15.01
CA ASP A 240 2.15 13.79 -14.07
C ASP A 240 3.11 12.59 -13.96
N PHE A 241 4.01 12.45 -14.92
CA PHE A 241 5.04 11.40 -14.89
C PHE A 241 6.30 11.82 -14.14
N VAL A 242 6.47 13.14 -13.88
CA VAL A 242 7.64 13.68 -13.18
C VAL A 242 7.36 13.70 -11.69
N GLU A 243 7.92 12.75 -10.96
CA GLU A 243 7.76 12.62 -9.50
C GLU A 243 9.13 12.69 -8.82
N MET A 244 9.13 12.91 -7.50
CA MET A 244 10.38 12.93 -6.72
C MET A 244 10.93 11.53 -6.43
N PHE A 245 10.13 10.48 -6.62
CA PHE A 245 10.51 9.11 -6.30
C PHE A 245 10.86 8.32 -7.57
N VAL A 246 12.07 7.76 -7.58
CA VAL A 246 12.60 6.97 -8.70
C VAL A 246 11.68 5.78 -9.04
N GLY A 247 11.34 5.63 -10.30
CA GLY A 247 10.55 4.52 -10.82
C GLY A 247 9.03 4.69 -10.80
N VAL A 248 8.50 5.73 -10.14
CA VAL A 248 7.04 5.99 -10.10
C VAL A 248 6.54 6.41 -11.48
N GLY A 249 7.25 7.31 -12.17
CA GLY A 249 6.92 7.74 -13.52
C GLY A 249 6.87 6.58 -14.52
N ALA A 250 7.88 5.72 -14.49
CA ALA A 250 7.95 4.52 -15.33
C ALA A 250 6.81 3.52 -15.04
N SER A 251 6.38 3.39 -13.80
CA SER A 251 5.21 2.57 -13.43
C SER A 251 3.91 3.15 -13.98
N ARG A 252 3.74 4.47 -13.89
CA ARG A 252 2.55 5.17 -14.43
C ARG A 252 2.44 5.01 -15.95
N VAL A 253 3.56 5.08 -16.66
CA VAL A 253 3.58 4.82 -18.10
C VAL A 253 3.04 3.42 -18.39
N ARG A 254 3.57 2.39 -17.75
CA ARG A 254 3.11 1.00 -17.93
C ARG A 254 1.64 0.82 -17.59
N ASP A 255 1.19 1.40 -16.48
CA ASP A 255 -0.21 1.35 -16.05
C ASP A 255 -1.14 2.00 -17.08
N LEU A 256 -0.75 3.15 -17.66
CA LEU A 256 -1.51 3.85 -18.69
C LEU A 256 -1.69 2.98 -19.94
N PHE A 257 -0.61 2.38 -20.43
CA PHE A 257 -0.65 1.49 -21.60
C PHE A 257 -1.47 0.22 -21.32
N GLU A 258 -1.33 -0.38 -20.14
CA GLU A 258 -2.11 -1.55 -19.75
C GLU A 258 -3.61 -1.22 -19.67
N GLN A 259 -3.98 -0.06 -19.12
CA GLN A 259 -5.37 0.38 -19.07
C GLN A 259 -5.93 0.64 -20.48
N ALA A 260 -5.16 1.24 -21.37
CA ALA A 260 -5.56 1.48 -22.74
C ALA A 260 -5.82 0.15 -23.50
N LYS A 261 -4.92 -0.81 -23.34
CA LYS A 261 -5.09 -2.17 -23.92
C LYS A 261 -6.35 -2.87 -23.39
N LYS A 262 -6.61 -2.75 -22.09
CA LYS A 262 -7.84 -3.27 -21.46
C LYS A 262 -9.09 -2.58 -22.02
N SER A 263 -9.07 -1.26 -22.13
CA SER A 263 -10.19 -0.47 -22.66
C SER A 263 -10.46 -0.76 -24.13
N ALA A 264 -9.43 -0.91 -24.95
CA ALA A 264 -9.55 -1.31 -26.35
C ALA A 264 -10.20 -2.69 -26.50
N LYS A 265 -9.81 -3.68 -25.68
CA LYS A 265 -10.41 -5.01 -25.67
C LYS A 265 -11.88 -5.00 -25.25
N VAL A 266 -12.22 -4.20 -24.25
CA VAL A 266 -13.60 -4.08 -23.75
C VAL A 266 -14.50 -3.37 -24.75
N SER A 267 -14.01 -2.31 -25.41
CA SER A 267 -14.77 -1.57 -26.41
C SER A 267 -14.97 -2.34 -27.71
N GLY A 268 -14.14 -3.35 -27.99
CA GLY A 268 -14.12 -4.06 -29.27
C GLY A 268 -13.67 -3.20 -30.46
N ARG A 269 -13.31 -1.96 -30.21
CA ARG A 269 -12.73 -0.95 -31.11
C ARG A 269 -11.35 -0.58 -30.57
N GLY A 270 -10.69 0.39 -31.13
CA GLY A 270 -9.43 0.85 -30.57
C GLY A 270 -9.58 1.65 -29.27
N ALA A 271 -8.48 2.21 -28.80
CA ALA A 271 -8.42 3.21 -27.73
C ALA A 271 -7.35 4.27 -28.05
N ILE A 272 -7.52 5.48 -27.55
CA ILE A 272 -6.53 6.54 -27.68
C ILE A 272 -5.91 6.82 -26.32
N ILE A 273 -4.57 6.82 -26.28
CA ILE A 273 -3.79 7.39 -25.19
C ILE A 273 -3.42 8.82 -25.62
N PHE A 274 -3.71 9.79 -24.78
CA PHE A 274 -3.31 11.18 -25.02
C PHE A 274 -2.35 11.65 -23.92
N ILE A 275 -1.17 12.13 -24.34
CA ILE A 275 -0.18 12.73 -23.44
C ILE A 275 -0.03 14.20 -23.81
N ASP A 276 -0.52 15.08 -22.95
CA ASP A 276 -0.30 16.51 -23.11
C ASP A 276 1.06 16.91 -22.55
N GLU A 277 1.68 17.96 -23.09
CA GLU A 277 2.99 18.46 -22.65
C GLU A 277 4.06 17.37 -22.59
N ILE A 278 4.18 16.57 -23.64
CA ILE A 278 5.13 15.45 -23.70
C ILE A 278 6.59 15.89 -23.48
N ASP A 279 6.91 17.15 -23.76
CA ASP A 279 8.21 17.75 -23.53
C ASP A 279 8.63 17.79 -22.05
N ALA A 280 7.70 17.63 -21.11
CA ALA A 280 8.05 17.47 -19.70
C ALA A 280 8.85 16.19 -19.43
N VAL A 281 8.61 15.10 -20.18
CA VAL A 281 9.27 13.79 -20.05
C VAL A 281 10.21 13.51 -21.21
N GLY A 282 9.81 13.92 -22.42
CA GLY A 282 10.47 13.58 -23.68
C GLY A 282 11.65 14.49 -24.06
N ARG A 283 12.21 15.25 -23.13
CA ARG A 283 13.28 16.21 -23.40
C ARG A 283 14.61 15.51 -23.67
N GLN A 284 15.41 16.08 -24.60
CA GLN A 284 16.77 15.63 -24.89
C GLN A 284 17.66 15.56 -23.64
N ARG A 285 18.57 14.60 -23.66
CA ARG A 285 19.58 14.38 -22.60
C ARG A 285 20.60 15.51 -22.62
N PHE A 286 20.71 16.24 -21.53
CA PHE A 286 21.85 17.10 -21.30
C PHE A 286 22.83 16.36 -20.39
N ALA A 287 24.09 16.31 -20.75
CA ALA A 287 25.19 15.76 -19.94
C ALA A 287 25.47 16.71 -18.75
N GLY A 288 24.57 16.76 -17.77
CA GLY A 288 24.67 17.58 -16.58
C GLY A 288 24.54 16.74 -15.33
N ILE A 289 25.39 16.98 -14.33
CA ILE A 289 25.44 16.27 -13.04
C ILE A 289 24.28 16.78 -12.16
N GLY A 290 23.22 15.96 -12.00
CA GLY A 290 22.14 16.29 -11.06
C GLY A 290 21.09 15.18 -10.97
N GLY A 291 20.82 14.69 -9.76
CA GLY A 291 20.01 13.51 -9.46
C GLY A 291 18.50 13.56 -9.83
N GLY A 292 18.01 14.66 -10.43
CA GLY A 292 16.63 14.74 -10.97
C GLY A 292 16.51 14.33 -12.43
N HIS A 293 17.63 14.02 -13.09
CA HIS A 293 17.66 13.61 -14.50
C HIS A 293 17.39 12.12 -14.68
N ASP A 294 17.81 11.30 -13.72
CA ASP A 294 17.72 9.83 -13.80
C ASP A 294 16.26 9.34 -13.86
N GLU A 295 15.34 9.99 -13.14
CA GLU A 295 13.94 9.60 -13.14
C GLU A 295 13.25 9.91 -14.47
N ARG A 296 13.49 11.10 -15.03
CA ARG A 296 12.91 11.47 -16.33
C ARG A 296 13.43 10.56 -17.43
N GLU A 297 14.73 10.21 -17.40
CA GLU A 297 15.31 9.28 -18.35
C GLU A 297 14.72 7.89 -18.21
N GLN A 298 14.52 7.41 -17.00
CA GLN A 298 13.88 6.12 -16.75
C GLN A 298 12.44 6.10 -17.24
N THR A 299 11.72 7.21 -17.06
CA THR A 299 10.34 7.35 -17.54
C THR A 299 10.27 7.44 -19.06
N LEU A 300 11.17 8.20 -19.70
CA LEU A 300 11.29 8.25 -21.15
C LEU A 300 11.62 6.85 -21.72
N ASN A 301 12.58 6.16 -21.13
CA ASN A 301 12.93 4.81 -21.57
C ASN A 301 11.74 3.84 -21.43
N ALA A 302 10.96 3.94 -20.35
CA ALA A 302 9.73 3.15 -20.19
C ALA A 302 8.72 3.46 -21.28
N LEU A 303 8.53 4.74 -21.63
CA LEU A 303 7.65 5.15 -22.72
C LEU A 303 8.11 4.59 -24.07
N LEU A 304 9.42 4.68 -24.38
CA LEU A 304 9.98 4.12 -25.60
C LEU A 304 9.80 2.61 -25.68
N VAL A 305 10.01 1.90 -24.57
CA VAL A 305 9.81 0.44 -24.51
C VAL A 305 8.36 0.08 -24.73
N GLU A 306 7.43 0.78 -24.11
CA GLU A 306 5.99 0.53 -24.33
C GLU A 306 5.58 0.83 -25.78
N MET A 307 6.08 1.91 -26.39
CA MET A 307 5.81 2.22 -27.80
C MET A 307 6.40 1.17 -28.75
N ASP A 308 7.60 0.66 -28.48
CA ASP A 308 8.23 -0.37 -29.32
C ASP A 308 7.54 -1.74 -29.14
N GLY A 309 7.20 -2.10 -27.89
CA GLY A 309 6.49 -3.34 -27.54
C GLY A 309 5.01 -3.36 -27.94
N PHE A 310 4.51 -2.25 -28.39
CA PHE A 310 3.13 -2.05 -28.75
C PHE A 310 2.84 -2.66 -30.14
N ASN A 311 1.90 -3.59 -30.15
CA ASN A 311 1.44 -4.16 -31.41
C ASN A 311 0.23 -3.40 -31.94
N THR A 312 0.32 -2.88 -33.18
CA THR A 312 -0.79 -2.19 -33.85
C THR A 312 -2.07 -3.02 -33.91
N GLN A 313 -1.96 -4.35 -33.75
CA GLN A 313 -3.13 -5.23 -33.67
C GLN A 313 -3.96 -5.05 -32.41
N GLU A 314 -3.41 -4.44 -31.36
CA GLU A 314 -4.13 -4.14 -30.11
C GLU A 314 -5.09 -2.95 -30.24
N GLY A 315 -5.04 -2.23 -31.38
CA GLY A 315 -5.97 -1.14 -31.71
C GLY A 315 -5.77 0.13 -30.85
N VAL A 316 -4.64 0.27 -30.18
CA VAL A 316 -4.36 1.49 -29.39
C VAL A 316 -3.49 2.43 -30.21
N ILE A 317 -3.77 3.72 -30.16
CA ILE A 317 -2.97 4.78 -30.79
C ILE A 317 -2.53 5.78 -29.69
N LEU A 318 -1.27 6.17 -29.74
CA LEU A 318 -0.74 7.22 -28.88
C LEU A 318 -0.78 8.56 -29.60
N ILE A 319 -1.46 9.55 -29.02
CA ILE A 319 -1.42 10.94 -29.46
C ILE A 319 -0.70 11.74 -28.40
N ALA A 320 0.32 12.50 -28.78
CA ALA A 320 0.99 13.41 -27.86
C ALA A 320 0.89 14.85 -28.35
N ALA A 321 0.91 15.80 -27.43
CA ALA A 321 0.94 17.22 -27.77
C ALA A 321 2.15 17.89 -27.14
N THR A 322 2.78 18.82 -27.88
CA THR A 322 3.86 19.65 -27.38
C THR A 322 3.79 21.08 -27.95
N ASN A 323 4.22 22.02 -27.12
CA ASN A 323 4.43 23.41 -27.56
C ASN A 323 5.90 23.66 -27.97
N ARG A 324 6.79 22.68 -27.71
CA ARG A 324 8.25 22.79 -27.89
C ARG A 324 8.83 21.55 -28.57
N PRO A 325 8.59 21.39 -29.86
CA PRO A 325 9.12 20.26 -30.60
C PRO A 325 10.67 20.24 -30.64
N ASP A 326 11.29 21.43 -30.52
CA ASP A 326 12.73 21.66 -30.55
C ASP A 326 13.50 20.96 -29.41
N VAL A 327 12.84 20.69 -28.27
CA VAL A 327 13.47 20.08 -27.09
C VAL A 327 13.28 18.59 -27.00
N LEU A 328 12.47 17.98 -27.87
CA LEU A 328 12.16 16.56 -27.82
C LEU A 328 13.37 15.69 -28.20
N ASP A 329 13.48 14.54 -27.51
CA ASP A 329 14.48 13.52 -27.85
C ASP A 329 14.20 12.93 -29.23
N PRO A 330 15.18 12.93 -30.15
CA PRO A 330 15.01 12.38 -31.49
C PRO A 330 14.59 10.90 -31.50
N ALA A 331 14.83 10.18 -30.42
CA ALA A 331 14.39 8.79 -30.27
C ALA A 331 12.85 8.67 -30.32
N LEU A 332 12.11 9.67 -29.87
CA LEU A 332 10.63 9.68 -29.95
C LEU A 332 10.12 9.82 -31.40
N LEU A 333 10.89 10.51 -32.25
CA LEU A 333 10.51 10.83 -33.63
C LEU A 333 10.96 9.72 -34.63
N ARG A 334 11.51 8.61 -34.15
CA ARG A 334 11.90 7.50 -35.02
C ARG A 334 10.67 6.75 -35.55
N PRO A 335 10.75 6.21 -36.80
CA PRO A 335 9.70 5.35 -37.34
C PRO A 335 9.32 4.22 -36.38
N GLY A 336 8.03 3.96 -36.25
CA GLY A 336 7.47 2.99 -35.29
C GLY A 336 7.15 3.58 -33.93
N ARG A 337 7.31 4.91 -33.72
CA ARG A 337 6.95 5.67 -32.52
C ARG A 337 6.01 6.79 -32.87
N PHE A 338 6.44 8.06 -32.88
CA PHE A 338 5.64 9.15 -33.45
C PHE A 338 5.86 9.24 -34.96
N ASP A 339 5.17 8.37 -35.66
CA ASP A 339 5.31 8.23 -37.13
C ASP A 339 4.72 9.43 -37.88
N ARG A 340 3.74 10.09 -37.28
CA ARG A 340 3.10 11.26 -37.83
C ARG A 340 3.32 12.47 -36.95
N GLN A 341 3.69 13.58 -37.59
CA GLN A 341 3.92 14.88 -36.93
C GLN A 341 3.02 15.89 -37.62
N ILE A 342 2.05 16.39 -36.86
CA ILE A 342 1.03 17.32 -37.37
C ILE A 342 1.25 18.68 -36.72
N VAL A 343 1.45 19.70 -37.55
CA VAL A 343 1.62 21.07 -37.09
C VAL A 343 0.25 21.73 -36.99
N ILE A 344 -0.03 22.34 -35.85
CA ILE A 344 -1.28 23.06 -35.59
C ILE A 344 -0.94 24.51 -35.38
N ASP A 345 -1.14 25.28 -36.43
CA ASP A 345 -0.90 26.72 -36.43
C ASP A 345 -2.02 27.51 -35.72
N LYS A 346 -1.78 28.81 -35.55
CA LYS A 346 -2.81 29.70 -35.04
C LYS A 346 -3.94 29.80 -36.07
N PRO A 347 -5.22 29.83 -35.64
CA PRO A 347 -6.34 29.89 -36.54
C PRO A 347 -6.27 31.19 -37.41
N ASP A 348 -6.60 31.03 -38.66
CA ASP A 348 -6.75 32.13 -39.63
C ASP A 348 -8.00 33.00 -39.29
N ILE A 349 -8.31 33.94 -40.12
CA ILE A 349 -9.46 34.85 -39.89
C ILE A 349 -10.78 34.10 -39.87
N VAL A 350 -10.95 33.13 -40.78
CA VAL A 350 -12.17 32.30 -40.88
C VAL A 350 -12.30 31.36 -39.69
N GLY A 351 -11.20 30.74 -39.31
CA GLY A 351 -11.15 29.86 -38.12
C GLY A 351 -11.47 30.65 -36.84
N ARG A 352 -11.01 31.90 -36.70
CA ARG A 352 -11.32 32.72 -35.53
C ARG A 352 -12.78 33.18 -35.47
N GLU A 353 -13.42 33.33 -36.64
CA GLU A 353 -14.85 33.63 -36.71
C GLU A 353 -15.69 32.40 -36.30
N GLY A 354 -15.19 31.21 -36.59
CA GLY A 354 -15.85 29.95 -36.22
C GLY A 354 -15.66 29.53 -34.75
N ILE A 355 -14.70 30.12 -34.02
CA ILE A 355 -14.44 29.87 -32.61
C ILE A 355 -15.31 30.75 -31.72
#